data_0ed712d4921b15391603d6225a017747
#
_entry.id   0ed712d4921b15391603d6225a017747
#
_cell.length_a   1.000
_cell.length_b   1.000
_cell.length_c   1.000
_cell.angle_alpha   90.00
_cell.angle_beta   90.00
_cell.angle_gamma   90.00
#
_symmetry.space_group_name_H-M   'P 1'
#
loop_
_entity.id
_entity.type
_entity.pdbx_description
1 polymer ?
#
loop_
_entity_poly.entity_id
_entity_poly.type
_entity_poly.pdbx_seq_one_letter_code
_entity_poly.pdbx_strand_id
1 'polypeptide(L)'
;MTIACGGGGSAKAPAKGGPIGDAGAEGGASHLVTSPPPTGLPPMASMPPPGVAGSKKAKRKPDSALAACGGPSKAQAKDPADLVKRLGEGCAAASKMKPTSAMLRGTQSDRDPHQENKFRAEANHCYRVYVAGDEGVKDVVVVLRDTAGDIVAESPGPAVPEEGAVCFDASDEVSLLVGVGSGKGAWAAQVWGD
;
A
#
# COMPACT_ATOMS: atom_id res chain seq x y z
N MET A 1 25.32 -35.07 26.93
CA MET A 1 25.04 -34.42 28.23
C MET A 1 23.62 -33.93 28.21
N THR A 2 22.80 -34.62 28.92
CA THR A 2 21.31 -34.49 28.99
C THR A 2 20.95 -33.67 30.23
N ILE A 3 20.05 -32.69 30.12
CA ILE A 3 19.21 -32.16 31.23
C ILE A 3 18.04 -31.46 30.50
N ALA A 4 16.91 -31.81 30.52
CA ALA A 4 15.71 -32.26 31.16
C ALA A 4 15.08 -31.23 32.11
N CYS A 5 13.77 -31.07 31.95
CA CYS A 5 12.70 -30.64 32.86
C CYS A 5 12.65 -29.14 33.20
N GLY A 6 11.52 -28.55 33.30
CA GLY A 6 10.13 -28.92 33.43
C GLY A 6 9.29 -27.71 33.78
N GLY A 7 8.03 -27.90 33.69
CA GLY A 7 6.94 -27.47 34.55
C GLY A 7 6.30 -26.15 34.17
N GLY A 8 5.08 -26.04 33.77
CA GLY A 8 3.88 -26.54 34.43
C GLY A 8 3.21 -25.42 35.19
N GLY A 9 2.01 -24.98 34.76
CA GLY A 9 1.27 -23.97 35.50
C GLY A 9 -0.06 -23.63 34.80
N SER A 10 -0.99 -24.59 34.84
CA SER A 10 -2.42 -24.33 34.72
C SER A 10 -2.94 -23.54 35.93
N ALA A 11 -3.95 -22.73 35.73
CA ALA A 11 -5.11 -22.51 36.60
C ALA A 11 -5.79 -21.18 36.21
N LYS A 12 -6.98 -21.12 35.92
CA LYS A 12 -8.26 -21.54 36.49
C LYS A 12 -9.19 -20.33 36.41
N ALA A 13 -10.21 -20.42 35.61
CA ALA A 13 -11.45 -19.67 35.87
C ALA A 13 -12.08 -20.17 37.16
N PRO A 14 -12.95 -19.46 37.84
CA PRO A 14 -14.33 -19.35 37.42
C PRO A 14 -15.09 -18.07 37.91
N ALA A 15 -16.16 -17.77 37.25
CA ALA A 15 -17.54 -17.96 37.65
C ALA A 15 -18.28 -16.79 38.28
N LYS A 16 -19.50 -16.64 37.79
CA LYS A 16 -20.80 -16.41 38.46
C LYS A 16 -20.99 -15.02 39.10
N GLY A 17 -22.08 -14.39 38.93
CA GLY A 17 -23.45 -14.71 38.62
C GLY A 17 -24.28 -13.47 38.92
N GLY A 18 -25.40 -13.34 38.30
CA GLY A 18 -26.56 -12.54 38.31
C GLY A 18 -26.88 -11.63 39.53
N PRO A 19 -28.03 -11.06 39.66
CA PRO A 19 -29.33 -11.47 39.13
C PRO A 19 -30.18 -10.34 38.49
N ILE A 20 -31.20 -10.80 37.86
CA ILE A 20 -32.47 -10.24 37.46
C ILE A 20 -33.03 -9.24 38.43
N GLY A 21 -33.40 -8.06 37.92
CA GLY A 21 -34.28 -7.09 38.58
C GLY A 21 -35.40 -6.73 37.62
N ASP A 22 -36.52 -7.35 37.89
CA ASP A 22 -37.85 -7.09 37.33
C ASP A 22 -38.46 -5.86 38.00
N ALA A 23 -39.22 -5.11 37.28
CA ALA A 23 -40.42 -4.38 37.64
C ALA A 23 -40.47 -2.93 37.15
N GLY A 24 -41.57 -2.62 36.48
CA GLY A 24 -42.09 -1.28 36.41
C GLY A 24 -42.70 -0.91 35.06
N ALA A 25 -43.89 -1.47 34.82
CA ALA A 25 -44.81 -0.92 33.82
C ALA A 25 -45.38 0.37 34.35
N GLU A 26 -45.34 1.46 33.54
CA GLU A 26 -46.38 2.46 33.56
C GLU A 26 -46.45 3.19 32.22
N GLY A 27 -47.65 3.26 31.71
CA GLY A 27 -48.01 3.77 30.43
C GLY A 27 -47.89 5.30 30.31
N GLY A 28 -47.35 5.68 29.22
CA GLY A 28 -47.40 7.04 28.72
C GLY A 28 -47.65 7.01 27.23
N ALA A 29 -48.91 7.18 26.82
CA ALA A 29 -49.29 7.39 25.45
C ALA A 29 -48.70 8.71 24.98
N SER A 30 -47.52 8.67 24.38
CA SER A 30 -46.96 9.83 23.67
C SER A 30 -47.37 9.74 22.20
N HIS A 31 -48.16 10.73 21.81
CA HIS A 31 -48.52 10.99 20.42
C HIS A 31 -47.27 11.04 19.54
N LEU A 32 -47.13 10.05 18.71
CA LEU A 32 -46.19 10.05 17.59
C LEU A 32 -46.65 11.13 16.60
N VAL A 33 -46.09 12.32 16.74
CA VAL A 33 -46.10 13.29 15.66
C VAL A 33 -45.17 12.72 14.56
N THR A 34 -45.79 12.05 13.62
CA THR A 34 -45.11 11.60 12.39
C THR A 34 -44.80 12.83 11.56
N SER A 35 -43.65 13.45 11.80
CA SER A 35 -43.09 14.40 10.84
C SER A 35 -42.75 13.66 9.55
N PRO A 36 -43.23 14.12 8.37
CA PRO A 36 -42.80 13.51 7.12
C PRO A 36 -41.28 13.66 6.99
N PRO A 37 -40.59 12.64 6.47
CA PRO A 37 -39.14 12.73 6.23
C PRO A 37 -38.88 13.91 5.29
N PRO A 38 -37.83 14.70 5.53
CA PRO A 38 -37.46 15.78 4.63
C PRO A 38 -37.11 15.17 3.25
N THR A 39 -38.07 15.32 2.34
CA THR A 39 -37.86 15.02 0.93
C THR A 39 -36.87 16.03 0.37
N GLY A 40 -35.68 15.57 -0.07
CA GLY A 40 -34.88 16.35 -0.99
C GLY A 40 -33.53 16.86 -0.51
N LEU A 41 -32.78 16.06 0.23
CA LEU A 41 -31.33 16.22 0.10
C LEU A 41 -30.92 15.57 -1.24
N PRO A 42 -30.28 16.33 -2.15
CA PRO A 42 -29.67 15.70 -3.32
C PRO A 42 -28.76 14.58 -2.82
N PRO A 43 -28.67 13.45 -3.54
CA PRO A 43 -27.73 12.41 -3.18
C PRO A 43 -26.37 13.11 -3.06
N MET A 44 -25.80 13.14 -1.86
CA MET A 44 -24.44 13.58 -1.69
C MET A 44 -23.63 12.63 -2.55
N ALA A 45 -23.22 13.13 -3.72
CA ALA A 45 -22.24 12.43 -4.52
C ALA A 45 -21.14 12.05 -3.53
N SER A 46 -20.95 10.77 -3.32
CA SER A 46 -19.93 10.26 -2.43
C SER A 46 -18.61 10.78 -2.98
N MET A 47 -18.15 11.88 -2.41
CA MET A 47 -16.79 12.37 -2.72
C MET A 47 -15.85 11.22 -2.33
N PRO A 48 -15.03 10.74 -3.26
CA PRO A 48 -14.03 9.76 -2.91
C PRO A 48 -13.21 10.32 -1.73
N PRO A 49 -12.82 9.47 -0.77
CA PRO A 49 -11.99 9.91 0.34
C PRO A 49 -10.74 10.61 -0.20
N PRO A 50 -10.22 11.66 0.50
CA PRO A 50 -9.02 12.36 0.08
C PRO A 50 -7.89 11.38 -0.23
N GLY A 51 -7.30 11.48 -1.42
CA GLY A 51 -6.24 10.57 -1.90
C GLY A 51 -6.71 9.36 -2.73
N VAL A 52 -8.01 9.19 -2.97
CA VAL A 52 -8.54 8.10 -3.82
C VAL A 52 -8.94 8.58 -5.22
N ALA A 53 -9.08 9.90 -5.43
CA ALA A 53 -9.19 10.42 -6.77
C ALA A 53 -7.83 10.31 -7.48
N GLY A 54 -7.78 9.53 -8.56
CA GLY A 54 -6.55 9.38 -9.35
C GLY A 54 -6.01 10.73 -9.82
N SER A 55 -4.69 10.81 -9.98
CA SER A 55 -4.02 12.03 -10.43
C SER A 55 -4.60 12.57 -11.73
N LYS A 56 -4.73 13.88 -11.82
CA LYS A 56 -5.11 14.59 -13.07
C LYS A 56 -3.91 14.80 -13.99
N LYS A 57 -2.69 14.64 -13.48
CA LYS A 57 -1.44 14.87 -14.21
C LYS A 57 -0.83 13.60 -14.78
N ALA A 58 -1.28 12.44 -14.30
CA ALA A 58 -0.73 11.16 -14.68
C ALA A 58 -1.82 10.11 -14.92
N LYS A 59 -1.53 9.21 -15.85
CA LYS A 59 -2.43 8.10 -16.20
C LYS A 59 -1.70 6.78 -16.14
N ARG A 60 -2.33 5.75 -15.59
CA ARG A 60 -1.84 4.37 -15.68
C ARG A 60 -2.03 3.91 -17.14
N LYS A 61 -0.96 3.40 -17.71
CA LYS A 61 -0.95 2.80 -19.05
C LYS A 61 -0.67 1.31 -18.91
N PRO A 62 -1.70 0.46 -18.98
CA PRO A 62 -1.52 -0.98 -18.94
C PRO A 62 -0.65 -1.44 -20.11
N ASP A 63 0.24 -2.39 -19.84
CA ASP A 63 1.13 -2.99 -20.84
C ASP A 63 1.36 -4.45 -20.47
N SER A 64 0.92 -5.36 -21.33
CA SER A 64 1.00 -6.80 -21.07
C SER A 64 2.44 -7.32 -21.05
N ALA A 65 3.35 -6.71 -21.81
CA ALA A 65 4.76 -7.09 -21.78
C ALA A 65 5.42 -6.67 -20.47
N LEU A 66 5.05 -5.48 -19.95
CA LEU A 66 5.49 -5.02 -18.63
C LEU A 66 4.87 -5.84 -17.49
N ALA A 67 3.62 -6.23 -17.61
CA ALA A 67 2.97 -7.12 -16.62
C ALA A 67 3.67 -8.48 -16.59
N ALA A 68 4.00 -9.05 -17.74
CA ALA A 68 4.65 -10.34 -17.82
C ALA A 68 6.10 -10.35 -17.26
N CYS A 69 6.87 -9.28 -17.50
CA CYS A 69 8.26 -9.22 -17.02
C CYS A 69 8.38 -8.85 -15.54
N GLY A 70 7.38 -8.16 -14.99
CA GLY A 70 7.32 -7.78 -13.56
C GLY A 70 6.67 -8.82 -12.66
N GLY A 71 6.34 -10.00 -13.23
CA GLY A 71 5.70 -11.08 -12.49
C GLY A 71 6.41 -11.39 -11.17
N PRO A 72 5.72 -12.03 -10.21
CA PRO A 72 6.22 -12.20 -8.87
C PRO A 72 7.48 -13.06 -8.91
N SER A 73 8.63 -12.43 -9.08
CA SER A 73 9.87 -13.08 -8.74
C SER A 73 9.84 -13.22 -7.21
N LYS A 74 9.39 -14.35 -6.74
CA LYS A 74 9.52 -14.80 -5.34
C LYS A 74 10.98 -14.95 -4.92
N ALA A 75 11.89 -14.41 -5.71
CA ALA A 75 13.30 -14.42 -5.41
C ALA A 75 13.57 -13.35 -4.34
N GLN A 76 13.36 -13.73 -3.11
CA GLN A 76 14.00 -13.09 -1.99
C GLN A 76 15.51 -13.10 -2.28
N ALA A 77 16.11 -11.95 -2.26
CA ALA A 77 17.54 -11.82 -2.43
C ALA A 77 18.18 -11.40 -1.12
N LYS A 78 19.37 -11.89 -0.86
CA LYS A 78 20.18 -11.41 0.30
C LYS A 78 20.40 -9.90 0.24
N ASP A 79 20.57 -9.34 -0.97
CA ASP A 79 20.59 -7.90 -1.21
C ASP A 79 19.37 -7.53 -2.06
N PRO A 80 18.39 -6.79 -1.50
CA PRO A 80 17.22 -6.33 -2.25
C PRO A 80 17.56 -5.49 -3.49
N ALA A 81 18.65 -4.73 -3.47
CA ALA A 81 19.04 -3.91 -4.60
C ALA A 81 19.48 -4.71 -5.82
N ASP A 82 20.11 -5.86 -5.62
CA ASP A 82 20.44 -6.77 -6.73
C ASP A 82 19.19 -7.33 -7.39
N LEU A 83 18.14 -7.56 -6.61
CA LEU A 83 16.85 -8.01 -7.14
C LEU A 83 16.17 -6.88 -7.90
N VAL A 84 16.11 -5.67 -7.35
CA VAL A 84 15.55 -4.49 -8.04
C VAL A 84 16.24 -4.25 -9.37
N LYS A 85 17.57 -4.31 -9.40
CA LYS A 85 18.35 -4.17 -10.64
C LYS A 85 17.98 -5.24 -11.67
N ARG A 86 17.94 -6.50 -11.26
CA ARG A 86 17.57 -7.62 -12.16
C ARG A 86 16.14 -7.48 -12.70
N LEU A 87 15.19 -7.03 -11.88
CA LEU A 87 13.82 -6.77 -12.31
C LEU A 87 13.76 -5.67 -13.37
N GLY A 88 14.41 -4.54 -13.12
CA GLY A 88 14.46 -3.44 -14.09
C GLY A 88 15.16 -3.83 -15.39
N GLU A 89 16.34 -4.47 -15.33
CA GLU A 89 17.07 -4.94 -16.49
C GLU A 89 16.31 -6.02 -17.29
N GLY A 90 15.63 -6.93 -16.58
CA GLY A 90 14.77 -7.95 -17.20
C GLY A 90 13.59 -7.37 -17.98
N CYS A 91 13.08 -6.22 -17.54
CA CYS A 91 11.97 -5.51 -18.20
C CYS A 91 12.44 -4.46 -19.23
N ALA A 92 13.71 -4.09 -19.25
CA ALA A 92 14.23 -3.01 -20.09
C ALA A 92 14.00 -3.27 -21.59
N ALA A 93 14.13 -4.51 -22.03
CA ALA A 93 13.90 -4.88 -23.42
C ALA A 93 12.45 -4.65 -23.87
N ALA A 94 11.48 -4.88 -22.98
CA ALA A 94 10.05 -4.70 -23.24
C ALA A 94 9.64 -3.22 -23.14
N SER A 95 10.20 -2.48 -22.19
CA SER A 95 9.76 -1.13 -21.86
C SER A 95 10.59 -0.02 -22.50
N LYS A 96 11.82 -0.30 -22.90
CA LYS A 96 12.86 0.68 -23.25
C LYS A 96 13.22 1.64 -22.10
N MET A 97 12.74 1.37 -20.90
CA MET A 97 13.01 2.18 -19.72
C MET A 97 14.44 2.00 -19.23
N LYS A 98 14.95 3.03 -18.59
CA LYS A 98 16.27 3.08 -17.96
C LYS A 98 16.13 3.58 -16.53
N PRO A 99 17.09 3.28 -15.63
CA PRO A 99 17.06 3.84 -14.30
C PRO A 99 17.18 5.37 -14.36
N THR A 100 16.21 6.06 -13.77
CA THR A 100 16.14 7.53 -13.69
C THR A 100 16.45 8.06 -12.31
N SER A 101 16.52 7.17 -11.30
CA SER A 101 16.95 7.51 -9.96
C SER A 101 18.14 6.66 -9.52
N ALA A 102 18.85 7.16 -8.49
CA ALA A 102 19.75 6.30 -7.72
C ALA A 102 18.95 5.16 -7.07
N MET A 103 19.66 4.09 -6.70
CA MET A 103 19.08 3.00 -5.91
C MET A 103 18.76 3.52 -4.50
N LEU A 104 17.49 3.54 -4.15
CA LEU A 104 17.02 3.84 -2.80
C LEU A 104 17.14 2.61 -1.93
N ARG A 105 17.50 2.80 -0.68
CA ARG A 105 17.65 1.70 0.29
C ARG A 105 17.13 2.15 1.66
N GLY A 106 16.54 1.22 2.39
CA GLY A 106 16.09 1.45 3.76
C GLY A 106 16.06 0.17 4.57
N THR A 107 15.88 0.33 5.86
CA THR A 107 15.60 -0.78 6.79
C THR A 107 14.41 -0.37 7.63
N GLN A 108 13.38 -1.19 7.67
CA GLN A 108 12.12 -0.90 8.35
C GLN A 108 11.46 -2.18 8.88
N SER A 109 10.50 -1.98 9.76
CA SER A 109 9.52 -2.97 10.17
C SER A 109 8.10 -2.52 9.77
N ASP A 110 7.14 -3.40 9.93
CA ASP A 110 5.70 -3.13 9.73
C ASP A 110 5.11 -2.10 10.71
N ARG A 111 5.89 -1.64 11.70
CA ARG A 111 5.51 -0.60 12.66
C ARG A 111 6.13 0.76 12.35
N ASP A 112 7.05 0.80 11.41
CA ASP A 112 7.72 2.04 11.06
C ASP A 112 6.90 2.84 10.04
N PRO A 113 6.95 4.19 10.09
CA PRO A 113 6.30 5.00 9.09
C PRO A 113 6.95 4.79 7.71
N HIS A 114 6.18 4.99 6.66
CA HIS A 114 6.70 4.97 5.30
C HIS A 114 7.84 5.98 5.14
N GLN A 115 8.87 5.59 4.40
CA GLN A 115 9.94 6.51 4.00
C GLN A 115 9.54 7.21 2.70
N GLU A 116 9.61 8.52 2.72
CA GLU A 116 9.31 9.35 1.55
C GLU A 116 10.60 9.71 0.81
N ASN A 117 10.59 9.47 -0.48
CA ASN A 117 11.59 9.90 -1.43
C ASN A 117 10.89 10.66 -2.55
N LYS A 118 11.62 11.51 -3.28
CA LYS A 118 11.05 12.27 -4.36
C LYS A 118 11.82 12.07 -5.64
N PHE A 119 11.10 12.11 -6.76
CA PHE A 119 11.71 12.18 -8.09
C PHE A 119 10.93 13.13 -8.99
N ARG A 120 11.59 13.69 -9.97
CA ARG A 120 10.95 14.53 -10.98
C ARG A 120 10.46 13.66 -12.13
N ALA A 121 9.17 13.69 -12.38
CA ALA A 121 8.58 13.15 -13.59
C ALA A 121 8.49 14.22 -14.65
N GLU A 122 8.93 13.91 -15.86
CA GLU A 122 8.87 14.83 -17.01
C GLU A 122 7.58 14.61 -17.81
N ALA A 123 7.08 15.66 -18.45
CA ALA A 123 5.89 15.59 -19.30
C ALA A 123 6.13 14.64 -20.49
N ASN A 124 5.10 13.86 -20.83
CA ASN A 124 5.11 12.85 -21.91
C ASN A 124 6.07 11.69 -21.71
N HIS A 125 6.56 11.47 -20.48
CA HIS A 125 7.36 10.31 -20.09
C HIS A 125 6.59 9.37 -19.19
N CYS A 126 6.93 8.09 -19.28
CA CYS A 126 6.33 7.03 -18.48
C CYS A 126 7.33 6.48 -17.47
N TYR A 127 6.85 6.13 -16.29
CA TYR A 127 7.67 5.67 -15.17
C TYR A 127 7.13 4.38 -14.57
N ARG A 128 8.05 3.59 -14.04
CA ARG A 128 7.76 2.40 -13.24
C ARG A 128 8.75 2.31 -12.11
N VAL A 129 8.30 1.87 -10.94
CA VAL A 129 9.17 1.64 -9.78
C VAL A 129 9.31 0.15 -9.58
N TYR A 130 10.54 -0.32 -9.42
CA TYR A 130 10.81 -1.67 -8.96
C TYR A 130 11.24 -1.62 -7.50
N VAL A 131 10.74 -2.55 -6.71
CA VAL A 131 11.00 -2.62 -5.27
C VAL A 131 11.19 -4.08 -4.84
N ALA A 132 12.03 -4.29 -3.86
CA ALA A 132 12.25 -5.60 -3.25
C ALA A 132 12.58 -5.46 -1.76
N GLY A 133 12.28 -6.50 -0.99
CA GLY A 133 12.74 -6.68 0.38
C GLY A 133 13.69 -7.85 0.51
N ASP A 134 14.42 -7.92 1.63
CA ASP A 134 15.16 -9.11 2.02
C ASP A 134 14.24 -10.23 2.56
N GLU A 135 14.82 -11.32 3.03
CA GLU A 135 14.06 -12.48 3.53
C GLU A 135 13.18 -12.16 4.76
N GLY A 136 13.52 -11.12 5.51
CA GLY A 136 12.76 -10.66 6.69
C GLY A 136 11.54 -9.81 6.33
N VAL A 137 11.51 -9.24 5.14
CA VAL A 137 10.41 -8.43 4.61
C VAL A 137 9.50 -9.32 3.77
N LYS A 138 8.28 -9.54 4.23
CA LYS A 138 7.30 -10.38 3.53
C LYS A 138 6.45 -9.59 2.54
N ASP A 139 6.28 -8.29 2.82
CA ASP A 139 5.45 -7.41 2.01
C ASP A 139 6.02 -6.00 2.02
N VAL A 140 6.22 -5.42 0.84
CA VAL A 140 6.65 -4.03 0.65
C VAL A 140 5.51 -3.27 -0.03
N VAL A 141 5.09 -2.19 0.59
CA VAL A 141 4.05 -1.31 0.07
C VAL A 141 4.70 -0.07 -0.54
N VAL A 142 4.31 0.24 -1.77
CA VAL A 142 4.75 1.43 -2.48
C VAL A 142 3.57 2.26 -2.91
N VAL A 143 3.63 3.56 -2.65
CA VAL A 143 2.63 4.53 -3.09
C VAL A 143 3.34 5.68 -3.80
N LEU A 144 2.87 6.00 -4.99
CA LEU A 144 3.28 7.20 -5.74
C LEU A 144 2.20 8.26 -5.60
N ARG A 145 2.60 9.48 -5.22
CA ARG A 145 1.69 10.65 -5.12
C ARG A 145 2.23 11.81 -5.92
N ASP A 146 1.34 12.52 -6.57
CA ASP A 146 1.67 13.79 -7.22
C ASP A 146 1.75 14.94 -6.21
N THR A 147 2.13 16.15 -6.68
CA THR A 147 2.18 17.34 -5.82
C THR A 147 0.83 17.79 -5.28
N ALA A 148 -0.29 17.34 -5.84
CA ALA A 148 -1.62 17.58 -5.30
C ALA A 148 -1.98 16.60 -4.15
N GLY A 149 -1.14 15.57 -3.93
CA GLY A 149 -1.38 14.51 -2.97
C GLY A 149 -2.23 13.36 -3.50
N ASP A 150 -2.61 13.42 -4.78
CA ASP A 150 -3.38 12.38 -5.43
C ASP A 150 -2.53 11.12 -5.67
N ILE A 151 -3.13 9.94 -5.49
CA ILE A 151 -2.44 8.67 -5.74
C ILE A 151 -2.32 8.44 -7.24
N VAL A 152 -1.09 8.38 -7.70
CA VAL A 152 -0.73 8.09 -9.10
C VAL A 152 -0.72 6.59 -9.35
N ALA A 153 -0.07 5.85 -8.48
CA ALA A 153 -0.04 4.39 -8.49
C ALA A 153 0.28 3.87 -7.08
N GLU A 154 -0.17 2.66 -6.82
CA GLU A 154 0.17 1.91 -5.61
C GLU A 154 0.17 0.42 -5.91
N SER A 155 0.97 -0.34 -5.18
CA SER A 155 1.01 -1.79 -5.28
C SER A 155 1.76 -2.39 -4.10
N PRO A 156 1.34 -3.56 -3.61
CA PRO A 156 2.12 -4.38 -2.70
C PRO A 156 3.15 -5.25 -3.43
N GLY A 157 3.37 -5.06 -4.71
CA GLY A 157 4.19 -5.95 -5.53
C GLY A 157 5.57 -5.40 -5.85
N PRO A 158 6.40 -6.20 -6.52
CA PRO A 158 7.78 -5.84 -6.86
C PRO A 158 7.88 -4.77 -7.93
N ALA A 159 6.77 -4.41 -8.57
CA ALA A 159 6.69 -3.37 -9.60
C ALA A 159 5.44 -2.50 -9.43
N VAL A 160 5.60 -1.19 -9.57
CA VAL A 160 4.53 -0.21 -9.38
C VAL A 160 4.48 0.77 -10.57
N PRO A 161 3.37 0.83 -11.29
CA PRO A 161 2.22 -0.07 -11.22
C PRO A 161 2.56 -1.51 -11.62
N GLU A 162 1.82 -2.48 -11.11
CA GLU A 162 2.03 -3.90 -11.43
C GLU A 162 1.80 -4.19 -12.92
N GLU A 163 0.75 -3.61 -13.50
CA GLU A 163 0.36 -3.80 -14.89
C GLU A 163 0.71 -2.58 -15.74
N GLY A 164 1.99 -2.42 -16.11
CA GLY A 164 2.38 -1.38 -17.05
C GLY A 164 3.19 -0.25 -16.44
N ALA A 165 2.88 0.99 -16.82
CA ALA A 165 3.59 2.19 -16.40
C ALA A 165 2.63 3.33 -16.05
N VAL A 166 3.17 4.37 -15.41
CA VAL A 166 2.49 5.64 -15.21
C VAL A 166 3.08 6.67 -16.14
N CYS A 167 2.27 7.28 -16.98
CA CYS A 167 2.69 8.31 -17.92
C CYS A 167 2.16 9.67 -17.47
N PHE A 168 3.00 10.67 -17.49
CA PHE A 168 2.68 12.03 -17.04
C PHE A 168 2.34 12.92 -18.24
N ASP A 169 1.18 13.57 -18.19
CA ASP A 169 0.76 14.57 -19.19
C ASP A 169 1.46 15.92 -18.94
N ALA A 170 1.95 16.16 -17.73
CA ALA A 170 2.70 17.36 -17.33
C ALA A 170 3.80 16.99 -16.34
N SER A 171 4.91 17.75 -16.36
CA SER A 171 6.01 17.52 -15.39
C SER A 171 5.53 17.75 -13.97
N ASP A 172 5.96 16.89 -13.05
CA ASP A 172 5.59 16.97 -11.64
C ASP A 172 6.71 16.45 -10.72
N GLU A 173 6.68 16.85 -9.45
CA GLU A 173 7.50 16.24 -8.40
C GLU A 173 6.67 15.14 -7.72
N VAL A 174 7.08 13.91 -7.90
CA VAL A 174 6.36 12.73 -7.40
C VAL A 174 6.97 12.25 -6.09
N SER A 175 6.14 12.12 -5.06
CA SER A 175 6.50 11.47 -3.81
C SER A 175 6.39 9.96 -3.96
N LEU A 176 7.51 9.27 -3.73
CA LEU A 176 7.62 7.81 -3.65
C LEU A 176 7.68 7.41 -2.18
N LEU A 177 6.57 6.89 -1.68
CA LEU A 177 6.50 6.36 -0.31
C LEU A 177 6.74 4.85 -0.35
N VAL A 178 7.71 4.41 0.44
CA VAL A 178 8.03 2.98 0.59
C VAL A 178 7.87 2.60 2.05
N GLY A 179 7.19 1.49 2.30
CA GLY A 179 6.99 0.95 3.63
C GLY A 179 6.99 -0.57 3.65
N VAL A 180 7.21 -1.14 4.81
CA VAL A 180 7.08 -2.58 5.05
C VAL A 180 5.68 -2.86 5.55
N GLY A 181 4.89 -3.60 4.78
CA GLY A 181 3.53 -3.99 5.15
C GLY A 181 3.52 -5.16 6.13
N SER A 182 4.51 -6.04 6.07
CA SER A 182 4.64 -7.18 6.97
C SER A 182 6.09 -7.63 7.11
N GLY A 183 6.51 -7.87 8.36
CA GLY A 183 7.87 -8.29 8.70
C GLY A 183 8.79 -7.13 9.04
N LYS A 184 10.09 -7.37 8.96
CA LYS A 184 11.14 -6.35 9.16
C LYS A 184 12.41 -6.74 8.41
N GLY A 185 13.11 -5.75 7.89
CA GLY A 185 14.38 -5.99 7.19
C GLY A 185 14.76 -4.84 6.28
N ALA A 186 15.70 -5.13 5.40
CA ALA A 186 16.13 -4.18 4.39
C ALA A 186 15.21 -4.22 3.16
N TRP A 187 15.04 -3.07 2.52
CA TRP A 187 14.39 -2.94 1.24
C TRP A 187 15.21 -2.07 0.28
N ALA A 188 14.96 -2.21 -0.99
CA ALA A 188 15.49 -1.34 -2.03
C ALA A 188 14.40 -1.00 -3.04
N ALA A 189 14.50 0.19 -3.65
CA ALA A 189 13.62 0.63 -4.72
C ALA A 189 14.39 1.46 -5.75
N GLN A 190 13.91 1.46 -7.00
CA GLN A 190 14.49 2.29 -8.07
C GLN A 190 13.42 2.70 -9.07
N VAL A 191 13.45 3.97 -9.46
CA VAL A 191 12.58 4.51 -10.50
C VAL A 191 13.22 4.30 -11.86
N TRP A 192 12.43 3.82 -12.81
CA TRP A 192 12.79 3.63 -14.21
C TRP A 192 11.85 4.44 -15.09
N GLY A 193 12.37 5.05 -16.15
CA GLY A 193 11.61 5.86 -17.10
C GLY A 193 12.10 5.69 -18.53
N ASP A 194 11.24 5.99 -19.51
CA ASP A 194 11.54 5.94 -20.96
C ASP A 194 12.17 7.23 -21.49
#